data_ade574f5a9976e5f1ddb69fa22c3b40b
#
_entry.id   ade574f5a9976e5f1ddb69fa22c3b40b
#
_cell.length_a   1.000
_cell.length_b   1.000
_cell.length_c   1.000
_cell.angle_alpha   90.00
_cell.angle_beta   90.00
_cell.angle_gamma   90.00
#
_symmetry.space_group_name_H-M   'P 1'
#
loop_
_entity.id
_entity.type
_entity.pdbx_description
1 polymer ?
#
loop_
_entity_poly.entity_id
_entity_poly.type
_entity_poly.pdbx_seq_one_letter_code
_entity_poly.pdbx_strand_id
1 'polypeptide(L)'
;MKQSSFANPVGSYWFHLSCIMLVFCFPTYAAEPLDGFRDLKFGMTQQEVKALKTCSTSHECLYELSDKIRYIHLTYEKDTMNPGSDSSEPPQLAKITIDMGQYSDAWHQQLQMIVAKNYRLTHDFTDETMNAFLAKKFEELNAGYEDGQVVLKVVRRQFGNLTLKVVYQNTRLAEKFIQKAHTPLSTTP
;
A
#
# COMPACT_ATOMS: atom_id res chain seq x y z
N MET A 1 -66.11 -42.77 39.90
CA MET A 1 -65.83 -44.20 39.69
C MET A 1 -65.07 -44.41 38.39
N LYS A 2 -64.04 -45.21 38.45
CA LYS A 2 -63.10 -45.69 37.41
C LYS A 2 -61.94 -44.76 37.01
N GLN A 3 -60.85 -45.08 37.67
CA GLN A 3 -59.46 -44.86 37.21
C GLN A 3 -59.19 -45.70 35.97
N SER A 4 -58.47 -45.17 35.05
CA SER A 4 -57.62 -45.96 34.14
C SER A 4 -56.30 -45.25 33.92
N SER A 5 -55.34 -45.94 34.51
CA SER A 5 -53.89 -45.69 34.35
C SER A 5 -53.50 -46.09 32.94
N PHE A 6 -52.69 -45.21 32.26
CA PHE A 6 -51.87 -45.64 31.12
C PHE A 6 -50.45 -45.17 31.28
N ALA A 7 -49.59 -46.15 31.25
CA ALA A 7 -48.16 -46.06 31.41
C ALA A 7 -47.48 -45.35 30.25
N ASN A 8 -46.47 -44.50 30.56
CA ASN A 8 -45.51 -44.01 29.63
C ASN A 8 -44.42 -45.04 29.26
N PRO A 9 -44.07 -45.21 28.02
CA PRO A 9 -42.77 -45.76 27.69
C PRO A 9 -41.76 -44.62 27.42
N VAL A 10 -40.72 -44.61 28.20
CA VAL A 10 -39.51 -43.84 28.07
C VAL A 10 -38.81 -44.27 26.77
N GLY A 11 -38.84 -43.39 25.75
CA GLY A 11 -38.06 -43.56 24.54
C GLY A 11 -36.83 -42.63 24.61
N SER A 12 -35.72 -43.23 24.98
CA SER A 12 -34.40 -42.55 25.01
C SER A 12 -33.90 -42.37 23.58
N TYR A 13 -34.06 -41.17 23.03
CA TYR A 13 -33.39 -40.79 21.78
C TYR A 13 -32.03 -40.15 22.11
N TRP A 14 -30.99 -40.94 21.99
CA TRP A 14 -29.62 -40.46 21.91
C TRP A 14 -29.44 -39.76 20.57
N PHE A 15 -29.59 -38.45 20.56
CA PHE A 15 -29.17 -37.62 19.46
C PHE A 15 -27.62 -37.52 19.50
N HIS A 16 -26.97 -38.31 18.67
CA HIS A 16 -25.58 -38.09 18.29
C HIS A 16 -25.52 -36.80 17.52
N LEU A 17 -25.20 -35.68 18.21
CA LEU A 17 -24.86 -34.40 17.62
C LEU A 17 -23.44 -34.53 17.02
N SER A 18 -23.37 -35.04 15.80
CA SER A 18 -22.14 -35.08 15.01
C SER A 18 -21.83 -33.62 14.59
N CYS A 19 -21.02 -32.95 15.40
CA CYS A 19 -20.51 -31.60 15.12
C CYS A 19 -19.53 -31.70 13.94
N ILE A 20 -20.04 -31.63 12.71
CA ILE A 20 -19.23 -31.49 11.51
C ILE A 20 -18.65 -30.07 11.55
N MET A 21 -17.44 -29.91 12.10
CA MET A 21 -16.62 -28.71 11.92
C MET A 21 -16.24 -28.64 10.44
N LEU A 22 -17.07 -28.00 9.67
CA LEU A 22 -16.68 -27.47 8.35
C LEU A 22 -15.63 -26.37 8.57
N VAL A 23 -14.37 -26.78 8.57
CA VAL A 23 -13.23 -25.85 8.45
C VAL A 23 -13.34 -25.21 7.07
N PHE A 24 -14.00 -24.07 7.00
CA PHE A 24 -13.94 -23.21 5.83
C PHE A 24 -12.50 -22.71 5.72
N CYS A 25 -11.66 -23.44 5.00
CA CYS A 25 -10.44 -22.88 4.45
C CYS A 25 -10.87 -21.79 3.45
N PHE A 26 -11.05 -20.57 3.94
CA PHE A 26 -11.08 -19.43 3.04
C PHE A 26 -9.70 -19.34 2.42
N PRO A 27 -9.59 -19.40 1.09
CA PRO A 27 -8.32 -19.10 0.45
C PRO A 27 -8.00 -17.65 0.86
N THR A 28 -6.96 -17.48 1.65
CA THR A 28 -6.33 -16.17 1.82
C THR A 28 -5.76 -15.81 0.45
N TYR A 29 -6.54 -15.03 -0.31
CA TYR A 29 -5.99 -14.35 -1.48
C TYR A 29 -4.93 -13.38 -0.95
N ALA A 30 -3.70 -13.83 -0.91
CA ALA A 30 -2.58 -12.92 -0.85
C ALA A 30 -2.67 -12.09 -2.13
N ALA A 31 -2.92 -10.79 -2.00
CA ALA A 31 -2.91 -9.90 -3.16
C ALA A 31 -1.56 -10.09 -3.86
N GLU A 32 -1.59 -10.32 -5.18
CA GLU A 32 -0.34 -10.42 -5.94
C GLU A 32 0.46 -9.13 -5.74
N PRO A 33 1.77 -9.24 -5.48
CA PRO A 33 2.62 -8.06 -5.33
C PRO A 33 2.50 -7.16 -6.55
N LEU A 34 2.40 -5.86 -6.31
CA LEU A 34 2.36 -4.89 -7.38
C LEU A 34 3.66 -4.97 -8.20
N ASP A 35 3.56 -5.12 -9.51
CA ASP A 35 4.71 -5.28 -10.40
C ASP A 35 5.23 -3.95 -10.98
N GLY A 36 4.52 -2.83 -10.75
CA GLY A 36 4.90 -1.52 -11.26
C GLY A 36 3.72 -0.58 -11.52
N PHE A 37 3.88 0.32 -12.48
CA PHE A 37 2.86 1.26 -12.93
C PHE A 37 2.89 1.36 -14.45
N ARG A 38 1.81 0.94 -15.12
CA ARG A 38 1.71 0.89 -16.59
C ARG A 38 2.84 0.04 -17.21
N ASP A 39 3.65 0.63 -18.10
CA ASP A 39 4.80 0.02 -18.75
C ASP A 39 6.08 0.08 -17.93
N LEU A 40 6.09 0.80 -16.81
CA LEU A 40 7.19 0.84 -15.84
C LEU A 40 7.06 -0.34 -14.86
N LYS A 41 7.98 -1.31 -14.95
CA LYS A 41 7.98 -2.48 -14.08
C LYS A 41 9.12 -2.43 -13.08
N PHE A 42 8.86 -2.83 -11.84
CA PHE A 42 9.93 -3.01 -10.85
C PHE A 42 10.93 -4.05 -11.37
N GLY A 43 12.21 -3.81 -11.10
CA GLY A 43 13.29 -4.65 -11.64
C GLY A 43 13.85 -4.18 -12.97
N MET A 44 13.18 -3.29 -13.71
CA MET A 44 13.75 -2.71 -14.94
C MET A 44 15.05 -1.96 -14.66
N THR A 45 16.02 -2.13 -15.53
CA THR A 45 17.25 -1.36 -15.55
C THR A 45 17.04 0.05 -16.10
N GLN A 46 17.98 0.95 -15.84
CA GLN A 46 17.94 2.30 -16.40
C GLN A 46 17.92 2.31 -17.94
N GLN A 47 18.57 1.33 -18.56
CA GLN A 47 18.62 1.21 -20.01
C GLN A 47 17.26 0.80 -20.60
N GLU A 48 16.57 -0.16 -19.99
CA GLU A 48 15.23 -0.59 -20.39
C GLU A 48 14.23 0.54 -20.24
N VAL A 49 14.25 1.27 -19.13
CA VAL A 49 13.37 2.42 -18.93
C VAL A 49 13.63 3.51 -19.96
N LYS A 50 14.89 3.82 -20.26
CA LYS A 50 15.26 4.82 -21.29
C LYS A 50 14.77 4.44 -22.69
N ALA A 51 14.56 3.15 -22.95
CA ALA A 51 14.01 2.67 -24.22
C ALA A 51 12.49 2.92 -24.37
N LEU A 52 11.79 3.25 -23.27
CA LEU A 52 10.37 3.59 -23.31
C LEU A 52 10.17 4.96 -23.94
N LYS A 53 9.19 5.08 -24.85
CA LYS A 53 8.89 6.33 -25.54
C LYS A 53 8.39 7.45 -24.62
N THR A 54 7.84 7.09 -23.48
CA THR A 54 7.28 7.97 -22.46
C THR A 54 8.34 8.60 -21.56
N CYS A 55 9.59 8.10 -21.61
CA CYS A 55 10.65 8.52 -20.74
C CYS A 55 11.69 9.39 -21.48
N SER A 56 11.86 10.64 -21.03
CA SER A 56 12.88 11.55 -21.55
C SER A 56 14.28 11.18 -21.07
N THR A 57 14.37 10.64 -19.85
CA THR A 57 15.59 10.15 -19.23
C THR A 57 15.33 8.83 -18.52
N SER A 58 16.36 8.17 -18.00
CA SER A 58 16.19 7.00 -17.15
C SER A 58 15.53 7.30 -15.79
N HIS A 59 15.39 8.55 -15.40
CA HIS A 59 14.87 8.97 -14.10
C HIS A 59 13.56 9.75 -14.18
N GLU A 60 13.14 10.15 -15.38
CA GLU A 60 11.95 10.97 -15.58
C GLU A 60 11.16 10.53 -16.80
N CYS A 61 9.88 10.31 -16.59
CA CYS A 61 8.92 10.00 -17.64
C CYS A 61 7.74 10.98 -17.58
N LEU A 62 7.02 11.10 -18.71
CA LEU A 62 5.82 11.91 -18.83
C LEU A 62 4.66 11.02 -19.22
N TYR A 63 3.60 11.04 -18.41
CA TYR A 63 2.39 10.30 -18.68
C TYR A 63 1.16 11.21 -18.61
N GLU A 64 0.22 10.97 -19.50
CA GLU A 64 -1.10 11.58 -19.41
C GLU A 64 -1.95 10.81 -18.42
N LEU A 65 -2.39 11.47 -17.35
CA LEU A 65 -3.24 10.95 -16.31
C LEU A 65 -4.39 11.93 -16.06
N SER A 66 -5.63 11.49 -16.28
CA SER A 66 -6.84 12.31 -16.10
C SER A 66 -6.72 13.66 -16.86
N ASP A 67 -6.43 13.60 -18.14
CA ASP A 67 -6.29 14.74 -19.08
C ASP A 67 -5.19 15.76 -18.70
N LYS A 68 -4.24 15.34 -17.85
CA LYS A 68 -3.08 16.15 -17.46
C LYS A 68 -1.79 15.37 -17.63
N ILE A 69 -0.80 16.03 -18.17
CA ILE A 69 0.57 15.48 -18.22
C ILE A 69 1.15 15.53 -16.82
N ARG A 70 1.66 14.40 -16.35
CA ARG A 70 2.27 14.24 -15.03
C ARG A 70 3.73 13.85 -15.17
N TYR A 71 4.55 14.45 -14.35
CA TYR A 71 5.94 14.05 -14.19
C TYR A 71 6.02 12.84 -13.26
N ILE A 72 6.75 11.83 -13.72
CA ILE A 72 7.01 10.61 -12.97
C ILE A 72 8.50 10.52 -12.73
N HIS A 73 8.88 10.48 -11.46
CA HIS A 73 10.27 10.34 -11.03
C HIS A 73 10.54 8.90 -10.63
N LEU A 74 11.65 8.36 -11.11
CA LEU A 74 12.07 6.98 -10.95
C LEU A 74 13.26 6.88 -10.00
N THR A 75 13.21 5.91 -9.10
CA THR A 75 14.32 5.63 -8.18
C THR A 75 14.73 4.17 -8.34
N TYR A 76 16.03 3.97 -8.44
CA TYR A 76 16.65 2.65 -8.62
C TYR A 76 17.39 2.27 -7.35
N GLU A 77 17.35 0.99 -7.02
CA GLU A 77 18.12 0.40 -5.92
C GLU A 77 18.93 -0.79 -6.42
N LYS A 78 20.10 -1.00 -5.83
CA LYS A 78 20.86 -2.26 -6.01
C LYS A 78 20.26 -3.30 -5.08
N ASP A 79 20.15 -4.53 -5.54
CA ASP A 79 19.84 -5.65 -4.68
C ASP A 79 21.06 -6.00 -3.81
N THR A 80 21.10 -5.43 -2.61
CA THR A 80 22.18 -5.65 -1.63
C THR A 80 21.87 -6.80 -0.67
N MET A 81 20.68 -7.43 -0.79
CA MET A 81 20.23 -8.46 0.14
C MET A 81 20.65 -9.88 -0.23
N ASN A 82 21.12 -10.08 -1.45
CA ASN A 82 21.61 -11.39 -1.87
C ASN A 82 23.14 -11.42 -1.68
N PRO A 83 23.69 -12.05 -0.61
CA PRO A 83 25.12 -12.05 -0.36
C PRO A 83 25.94 -12.78 -1.45
N GLY A 84 25.25 -13.34 -2.46
CA GLY A 84 25.83 -13.93 -3.67
C GLY A 84 25.52 -13.12 -4.93
N SER A 85 24.76 -12.02 -4.86
CA SER A 85 24.57 -11.15 -6.04
C SER A 85 25.88 -10.43 -6.31
N ASP A 86 26.39 -10.67 -7.50
CA ASP A 86 27.59 -10.02 -8.00
C ASP A 86 27.38 -8.51 -7.92
N SER A 87 28.29 -7.79 -7.27
CA SER A 87 28.22 -6.32 -7.14
C SER A 87 28.20 -5.60 -8.50
N SER A 88 28.27 -6.35 -9.59
CA SER A 88 28.19 -5.94 -10.98
C SER A 88 26.76 -5.76 -11.51
N GLU A 89 25.73 -6.26 -10.81
CA GLU A 89 24.35 -6.07 -11.28
C GLU A 89 23.96 -4.57 -11.31
N PRO A 90 23.32 -4.11 -12.42
CA PRO A 90 22.90 -2.74 -12.52
C PRO A 90 21.76 -2.45 -11.52
N PRO A 91 21.66 -1.21 -11.01
CA PRO A 91 20.54 -0.80 -10.17
C PRO A 91 19.21 -1.00 -10.89
N GLN A 92 18.22 -1.54 -10.18
CA GLN A 92 16.90 -1.87 -10.70
C GLN A 92 15.83 -0.89 -10.22
N LEU A 93 14.81 -0.64 -11.04
CA LEU A 93 13.69 0.24 -10.69
C LEU A 93 12.97 -0.33 -9.45
N ALA A 94 12.95 0.47 -8.40
CA ALA A 94 12.39 0.09 -7.11
C ALA A 94 11.22 1.00 -6.69
N LYS A 95 11.19 2.25 -7.17
CA LYS A 95 10.16 3.22 -6.80
C LYS A 95 9.78 4.14 -7.95
N ILE A 96 8.49 4.35 -8.10
CA ILE A 96 7.87 5.22 -9.10
C ILE A 96 7.08 6.29 -8.35
N THR A 97 7.42 7.56 -8.49
CA THR A 97 6.78 8.69 -7.82
C THR A 97 6.08 9.58 -8.83
N ILE A 98 4.77 9.70 -8.72
CA ILE A 98 3.93 10.54 -9.58
C ILE A 98 3.65 11.86 -8.86
N ASP A 99 4.02 12.99 -9.45
CA ASP A 99 3.66 14.32 -8.95
C ASP A 99 2.23 14.64 -9.36
N MET A 100 1.32 14.68 -8.38
CA MET A 100 -0.11 14.97 -8.59
C MET A 100 -0.42 16.46 -8.54
N GLY A 101 0.59 17.31 -8.30
CA GLY A 101 0.48 18.75 -8.26
C GLY A 101 0.19 19.34 -6.89
N GLN A 102 -0.27 20.59 -6.89
CA GLN A 102 -0.51 21.34 -5.65
C GLN A 102 -1.62 20.70 -4.81
N TYR A 103 -1.41 20.67 -3.50
CA TYR A 103 -2.38 20.20 -2.53
C TYR A 103 -3.60 21.12 -2.45
N SER A 104 -4.77 20.52 -2.39
CA SER A 104 -6.00 21.09 -1.83
C SER A 104 -6.78 19.95 -1.16
N ASP A 105 -7.60 20.27 -0.17
CA ASP A 105 -8.39 19.25 0.55
C ASP A 105 -9.31 18.49 -0.41
N ALA A 106 -9.98 19.18 -1.32
CA ALA A 106 -10.84 18.55 -2.31
C ALA A 106 -10.08 17.58 -3.24
N TRP A 107 -8.89 17.99 -3.71
CA TRP A 107 -8.07 17.15 -4.57
C TRP A 107 -7.48 15.95 -3.80
N HIS A 108 -7.09 16.16 -2.55
CA HIS A 108 -6.62 15.08 -1.67
C HIS A 108 -7.71 14.03 -1.44
N GLN A 109 -8.93 14.45 -1.06
CA GLN A 109 -10.05 13.53 -0.87
C GLN A 109 -10.41 12.78 -2.15
N GLN A 110 -10.45 13.46 -3.29
CA GLN A 110 -10.69 12.82 -4.58
C GLN A 110 -9.63 11.77 -4.91
N LEU A 111 -8.35 12.08 -4.65
CA LEU A 111 -7.24 11.15 -4.91
C LEU A 111 -7.28 9.96 -3.94
N GLN A 112 -7.62 10.18 -2.66
CA GLN A 112 -7.85 9.09 -1.72
C GLN A 112 -8.95 8.13 -2.21
N MET A 113 -10.08 8.66 -2.69
CA MET A 113 -11.16 7.83 -3.25
C MET A 113 -10.71 7.03 -4.48
N ILE A 114 -9.92 7.63 -5.37
CA ILE A 114 -9.38 6.96 -6.57
C ILE A 114 -8.43 5.83 -6.16
N VAL A 115 -7.53 6.08 -5.22
CA VAL A 115 -6.56 5.09 -4.73
C VAL A 115 -7.30 3.97 -3.98
N ALA A 116 -8.21 4.31 -3.06
CA ALA A 116 -8.98 3.34 -2.28
C ALA A 116 -9.93 2.46 -3.11
N LYS A 117 -10.33 2.92 -4.30
CA LYS A 117 -11.12 2.10 -5.23
C LYS A 117 -10.33 0.90 -5.77
N ASN A 118 -9.01 1.03 -5.90
CA ASN A 118 -8.15 0.04 -6.53
C ASN A 118 -7.23 -0.68 -5.53
N TYR A 119 -6.97 -0.07 -4.37
CA TYR A 119 -6.00 -0.55 -3.39
C TYR A 119 -6.57 -0.49 -1.98
N ARG A 120 -6.32 -1.52 -1.20
CA ARG A 120 -6.76 -1.60 0.20
C ARG A 120 -5.92 -0.68 1.08
N LEU A 121 -6.55 0.21 1.84
CA LEU A 121 -5.87 1.02 2.86
C LEU A 121 -5.34 0.11 3.97
N THR A 122 -4.05 0.20 4.28
CA THR A 122 -3.38 -0.61 5.30
C THR A 122 -2.77 0.24 6.42
N HIS A 123 -2.47 1.50 6.13
CA HIS A 123 -1.94 2.44 7.11
C HIS A 123 -2.44 3.85 6.80
N ASP A 124 -3.11 4.49 7.75
CA ASP A 124 -3.52 5.89 7.65
C ASP A 124 -2.77 6.75 8.67
N PHE A 125 -2.73 8.05 8.44
CA PHE A 125 -2.19 8.98 9.42
C PHE A 125 -3.18 9.21 10.55
N THR A 126 -2.64 9.35 11.76
CA THR A 126 -3.43 9.67 12.95
C THR A 126 -3.62 11.19 13.08
N ASP A 127 -4.59 11.63 13.90
CA ASP A 127 -4.76 13.04 14.24
C ASP A 127 -3.48 13.64 14.83
N GLU A 128 -2.71 12.85 15.59
CA GLU A 128 -1.42 13.27 16.14
C GLU A 128 -0.40 13.57 15.05
N THR A 129 -0.27 12.68 14.04
CA THR A 129 0.65 12.88 12.93
C THR A 129 0.21 14.05 12.05
N MET A 130 -1.10 14.23 11.85
CA MET A 130 -1.65 15.40 11.15
C MET A 130 -1.31 16.70 11.90
N ASN A 131 -1.56 16.76 13.18
CA ASN A 131 -1.26 17.95 13.99
C ASN A 131 0.24 18.25 14.00
N ALA A 132 1.11 17.24 14.11
CA ALA A 132 2.55 17.40 14.03
C ALA A 132 3.02 17.88 12.65
N PHE A 133 2.39 17.41 11.57
CA PHE A 133 2.65 17.90 10.21
C PHE A 133 2.23 19.38 10.06
N LEU A 134 1.04 19.75 10.54
CA LEU A 134 0.56 21.14 10.52
C LEU A 134 1.48 22.04 11.36
N ALA A 135 1.98 21.57 12.49
CA ALA A 135 2.97 22.25 13.32
C ALA A 135 4.39 22.27 12.72
N LYS A 136 4.58 21.80 11.49
CA LYS A 136 5.87 21.74 10.78
C LYS A 136 6.95 20.86 11.45
N LYS A 137 6.53 19.91 12.28
CA LYS A 137 7.45 18.91 12.87
C LYS A 137 7.89 17.84 11.88
N PHE A 138 7.09 17.63 10.80
CA PHE A 138 7.36 16.71 9.72
C PHE A 138 7.24 17.40 8.37
N GLU A 139 8.02 16.95 7.40
CA GLU A 139 7.99 17.43 6.02
C GLU A 139 7.01 16.66 5.14
N GLU A 140 6.55 15.49 5.58
CA GLU A 140 5.61 14.67 4.81
C GLU A 140 4.57 13.98 5.69
N LEU A 141 3.36 13.80 5.11
CA LEU A 141 2.27 13.01 5.67
C LEU A 141 1.97 11.87 4.69
N ASN A 142 1.85 10.65 5.20
CA ASN A 142 1.76 9.45 4.37
C ASN A 142 0.56 8.58 4.75
N ALA A 143 -0.20 8.11 3.75
CA ALA A 143 -1.15 7.02 3.88
C ALA A 143 -0.69 5.84 3.01
N GLY A 144 -0.64 4.64 3.56
CA GLY A 144 -0.17 3.41 2.90
C GLY A 144 -1.31 2.50 2.49
N TYR A 145 -1.21 1.95 1.30
CA TYR A 145 -2.15 0.99 0.71
C TYR A 145 -1.37 -0.24 0.25
N GLU A 146 -2.07 -1.40 0.15
CA GLU A 146 -1.49 -2.69 -0.25
C GLU A 146 -0.16 -2.97 0.46
N ASP A 147 -0.24 -2.99 1.79
CA ASP A 147 0.91 -3.21 2.67
C ASP A 147 2.12 -2.29 2.34
N GLY A 148 1.80 -1.02 2.01
CA GLY A 148 2.78 0.01 1.74
C GLY A 148 3.33 0.02 0.31
N GLN A 149 2.84 -0.83 -0.59
CA GLN A 149 3.29 -0.82 -1.98
C GLN A 149 2.77 0.41 -2.76
N VAL A 150 1.66 0.98 -2.33
CA VAL A 150 1.17 2.27 -2.82
C VAL A 150 1.10 3.24 -1.65
N VAL A 151 1.68 4.43 -1.81
CA VAL A 151 1.68 5.46 -0.75
C VAL A 151 1.16 6.77 -1.32
N LEU A 152 0.13 7.30 -0.71
CA LEU A 152 -0.32 8.68 -0.95
C LEU A 152 0.42 9.61 0.01
N LYS A 153 1.13 10.60 -0.54
CA LYS A 153 1.95 11.54 0.22
C LYS A 153 1.49 12.98 0.06
N VAL A 154 1.46 13.71 1.17
CA VAL A 154 1.45 15.17 1.19
C VAL A 154 2.85 15.62 1.59
N VAL A 155 3.53 16.36 0.73
CA VAL A 155 4.91 16.79 0.94
C VAL A 155 4.97 18.31 1.03
N ARG A 156 5.65 18.83 2.05
CA ARG A 156 5.94 20.25 2.20
C ARG A 156 7.16 20.59 1.35
N ARG A 157 6.99 21.54 0.44
CA ARG A 157 8.10 22.10 -0.36
C ARG A 157 8.66 23.36 0.29
N GLN A 158 9.74 23.84 -0.27
CA GLN A 158 10.28 25.15 0.06
C GLN A 158 9.16 26.21 -0.05
N PHE A 159 9.19 27.21 0.82
CA PHE A 159 8.16 28.25 0.98
C PHE A 159 6.80 27.78 1.50
N GLY A 160 6.71 26.55 2.07
CA GLY A 160 5.51 26.06 2.71
C GLY A 160 4.42 25.52 1.79
N ASN A 161 4.61 25.53 0.49
CA ASN A 161 3.68 24.93 -0.46
C ASN A 161 3.58 23.43 -0.26
N LEU A 162 2.35 22.90 -0.29
CA LEU A 162 2.09 21.46 -0.17
C LEU A 162 1.86 20.85 -1.55
N THR A 163 2.41 19.67 -1.77
CA THR A 163 2.27 18.91 -3.02
C THR A 163 1.77 17.51 -2.71
N LEU A 164 0.85 17.02 -3.53
CA LEU A 164 0.39 15.63 -3.50
C LEU A 164 1.26 14.75 -4.40
N LYS A 165 1.56 13.56 -3.92
CA LYS A 165 2.28 12.53 -4.68
C LYS A 165 1.63 11.17 -4.48
N VAL A 166 1.64 10.35 -5.53
CA VAL A 166 1.37 8.92 -5.43
C VAL A 166 2.68 8.18 -5.67
N VAL A 167 3.02 7.27 -4.79
CA VAL A 167 4.26 6.49 -4.85
C VAL A 167 3.91 5.02 -4.98
N TYR A 168 4.42 4.38 -6.02
CA TYR A 168 4.45 2.93 -6.17
C TYR A 168 5.85 2.46 -5.81
N GLN A 169 5.96 1.40 -5.02
CA GLN A 169 7.25 0.89 -4.58
C GLN A 169 7.23 -0.63 -4.49
N ASN A 170 8.38 -1.26 -4.71
CA ASN A 170 8.52 -2.70 -4.62
C ASN A 170 8.32 -3.20 -3.17
N THR A 171 8.12 -4.50 -3.00
CA THR A 171 7.84 -5.12 -1.70
C THR A 171 8.89 -4.75 -0.65
N ARG A 172 10.18 -4.72 -1.00
CA ARG A 172 11.26 -4.37 -0.07
C ARG A 172 11.15 -2.94 0.49
N LEU A 173 10.80 -1.96 -0.35
CA LEU A 173 10.60 -0.58 0.10
C LEU A 173 9.28 -0.44 0.87
N ALA A 174 8.26 -1.21 0.51
CA ALA A 174 7.00 -1.26 1.22
C ALA A 174 7.19 -1.77 2.66
N GLU A 175 7.95 -2.84 2.85
CA GLU A 175 8.29 -3.36 4.19
C GLU A 175 9.01 -2.31 5.05
N LYS A 176 9.99 -1.60 4.49
CA LYS A 176 10.68 -0.50 5.20
C LYS A 176 9.72 0.64 5.57
N PHE A 177 8.76 0.95 4.69
CA PHE A 177 7.74 1.97 4.96
C PHE A 177 6.87 1.56 6.15
N ILE A 178 6.35 0.33 6.16
CA ILE A 178 5.51 -0.19 7.25
C ILE A 178 6.28 -0.22 8.57
N GLN A 179 7.52 -0.69 8.58
CA GLN A 179 8.36 -0.69 9.78
C GLN A 179 8.52 0.72 10.36
N LYS A 180 8.76 1.71 9.51
CA LYS A 180 8.87 3.11 9.93
C LYS A 180 7.55 3.66 10.47
N ALA A 181 6.42 3.30 9.85
CA ALA A 181 5.10 3.74 10.26
C ALA A 181 4.69 3.22 11.64
N HIS A 182 5.15 2.02 12.00
CA HIS A 182 4.90 1.40 13.31
C HIS A 182 5.92 1.81 14.39
N THR A 183 6.99 2.53 14.03
CA THR A 183 7.95 3.01 15.03
C THR A 183 7.34 4.22 15.76
N PRO A 184 7.16 4.16 17.10
CA PRO A 184 6.66 5.29 17.86
C PRO A 184 7.55 6.51 17.61
N LEU A 185 6.92 7.69 17.50
CA LEU A 185 7.64 8.94 17.43
C LEU A 185 8.50 9.03 18.69
N SER A 186 9.81 8.83 18.56
CA SER A 186 10.69 9.04 19.70
C SER A 186 10.59 10.52 20.06
N THR A 187 9.93 10.80 21.17
CA THR A 187 10.01 12.09 21.84
C THR A 187 11.44 12.24 22.32
N THR A 188 12.30 12.76 21.46
CA THR A 188 13.60 13.25 21.92
C THR A 188 13.33 14.47 22.80
N PRO A 189 13.78 14.48 24.06
CA PRO A 189 13.53 15.55 25.01
C PRO A 189 14.11 16.89 24.55
#